data_5eafca74c7098e2ce2925368061d3c52
#
_entry.id   5eafca74c7098e2ce2925368061d3c52
#
_cell.length_a   1.000
_cell.length_b   1.000
_cell.length_c   1.000
_cell.angle_alpha   90.00
_cell.angle_beta   90.00
_cell.angle_gamma   90.00
#
_symmetry.space_group_name_H-M   'P 1'
#
loop_
_entity.id
_entity.type
_entity.pdbx_description
1 polymer ?
#
loop_
_entity_poly.entity_id
_entity_poly.type
_entity_poly.pdbx_seq_one_letter_code
_entity_poly.pdbx_strand_id
1 'polypeptide(L)'
;MVLPHERTLSGPKADRLELFRATRANLSPGFMLYRDPERQLDSALATAEALAELSTPDGVHHALAKVSRPEAVRAIVDGVARSTLLIADGHHRYETALGYAHEITAATPSASRLGEHRFFMTFLTNGDDPALVVFPTHRHAHSLSGFTFGELVSQAAATFVVEELPSGAAAEVLTEALRHAKARGPAVVAAAPDGRAVLLTLRGDIDLGAHPTLSRQPPVLRKTDVAVLHAGLLEGVLGITPAAQAAKTNLWYPQGAAAALGELRAGKGDVLFLMNATPVADVREVAEAGHVMPQKSTFFYPKVPTGLAIHTLDPSRAVPGEP
;
A
#
# COMPACT_ATOMS: atom_id res chain seq x y z
N MET A 1 -0.84 -1.64 -19.43
CA MET A 1 -1.60 -2.49 -18.47
C MET A 1 -1.55 -1.82 -17.10
N VAL A 2 -2.63 -1.93 -16.28
CA VAL A 2 -2.69 -1.41 -14.90
C VAL A 2 -2.83 -2.60 -13.96
N LEU A 3 -1.92 -2.71 -12.99
CA LEU A 3 -1.86 -3.81 -12.02
C LEU A 3 -2.32 -3.34 -10.63
N PRO A 4 -3.32 -3.97 -10.02
CA PRO A 4 -3.62 -3.79 -8.61
C PRO A 4 -2.66 -4.60 -7.74
N HIS A 5 -2.39 -4.14 -6.51
CA HIS A 5 -1.68 -4.95 -5.52
C HIS A 5 -2.46 -5.17 -4.23
N GLU A 6 -3.66 -4.63 -4.11
CA GLU A 6 -4.54 -4.80 -2.95
C GLU A 6 -5.99 -5.02 -3.41
N ARG A 7 -6.74 -5.85 -2.67
CA ARG A 7 -8.17 -6.09 -2.95
C ARG A 7 -9.01 -4.90 -2.48
N THR A 8 -10.03 -4.56 -3.26
CA THR A 8 -11.01 -3.54 -2.89
C THR A 8 -12.19 -4.13 -2.12
N LEU A 9 -12.86 -3.28 -1.35
CA LEU A 9 -14.06 -3.61 -0.59
C LEU A 9 -15.28 -2.93 -1.21
N SER A 10 -16.46 -3.56 -1.10
CA SER A 10 -17.71 -3.06 -1.71
C SER A 10 -18.21 -1.76 -1.09
N GLY A 11 -18.16 -1.61 0.24
CA GLY A 11 -18.65 -0.41 0.94
C GLY A 11 -17.98 0.88 0.49
N PRO A 12 -16.63 0.99 0.56
CA PRO A 12 -15.92 2.18 0.08
C PRO A 12 -16.13 2.47 -1.41
N LYS A 13 -16.41 1.46 -2.25
CA LYS A 13 -16.73 1.70 -3.67
C LYS A 13 -18.10 2.34 -3.86
N ALA A 14 -19.11 1.91 -3.10
CA ALA A 14 -20.45 2.50 -3.17
C ALA A 14 -20.43 3.99 -2.79
N ASP A 15 -19.79 4.34 -1.66
CA ASP A 15 -19.62 5.74 -1.23
C ASP A 15 -18.93 6.60 -2.30
N ARG A 16 -17.85 6.09 -2.90
CA ARG A 16 -17.12 6.79 -3.97
C ARG A 16 -17.94 6.94 -5.25
N LEU A 17 -18.79 5.98 -5.57
CA LEU A 17 -19.66 6.05 -6.74
C LEU A 17 -20.71 7.16 -6.57
N GLU A 18 -21.31 7.27 -5.39
CA GLU A 18 -22.24 8.37 -5.09
C GLU A 18 -21.54 9.75 -5.20
N LEU A 19 -20.29 9.84 -4.75
CA LEU A 19 -19.50 11.06 -4.91
C LEU A 19 -19.28 11.40 -6.40
N PHE A 20 -18.95 10.43 -7.25
CA PHE A 20 -18.81 10.67 -8.70
C PHE A 20 -20.13 11.08 -9.35
N ARG A 21 -21.24 10.45 -8.97
CA ARG A 21 -22.58 10.83 -9.45
C ARG A 21 -22.97 12.25 -9.07
N ALA A 22 -22.69 12.65 -7.82
CA ALA A 22 -23.02 13.95 -7.29
C ALA A 22 -22.16 15.07 -7.87
N THR A 23 -20.86 14.85 -8.01
CA THR A 23 -19.91 15.90 -8.42
C THR A 23 -19.61 15.89 -9.92
N ARG A 24 -19.82 14.76 -10.59
CA ARG A 24 -19.38 14.51 -11.99
C ARG A 24 -17.92 14.89 -12.20
N ALA A 25 -17.08 14.58 -11.21
CA ALA A 25 -15.68 14.94 -11.21
C ALA A 25 -14.83 13.91 -10.46
N ASN A 26 -13.60 13.74 -10.94
CA ASN A 26 -12.56 13.04 -10.23
C ASN A 26 -11.78 14.07 -9.40
N LEU A 27 -12.07 14.13 -8.10
CA LEU A 27 -11.54 15.13 -7.17
C LEU A 27 -10.17 14.79 -6.61
N SER A 28 -9.77 13.51 -6.68
CA SER A 28 -8.53 13.00 -6.12
C SER A 28 -7.93 11.97 -7.08
N PRO A 29 -6.66 12.12 -7.49
CA PRO A 29 -6.04 11.21 -8.45
C PRO A 29 -5.83 9.81 -7.86
N GLY A 30 -5.79 8.79 -8.72
CA GLY A 30 -5.14 7.53 -8.38
C GLY A 30 -3.62 7.74 -8.31
N PHE A 31 -2.96 7.03 -7.41
CA PHE A 31 -1.51 7.05 -7.34
C PHE A 31 -0.97 5.78 -7.99
N MET A 32 -0.19 5.93 -9.08
CA MET A 32 0.37 4.80 -9.81
C MET A 32 1.86 4.96 -10.03
N LEU A 33 2.55 3.85 -10.13
CA LEU A 33 3.99 3.80 -10.40
C LEU A 33 4.22 3.32 -11.83
N TYR A 34 5.04 4.06 -12.57
CA TYR A 34 5.65 3.61 -13.83
C TYR A 34 7.10 3.18 -13.59
N ARG A 35 7.76 2.63 -14.62
CA ARG A 35 9.19 2.30 -14.58
C ARG A 35 9.99 3.21 -15.49
N ASP A 36 11.01 3.83 -14.90
CA ASP A 36 12.00 4.62 -15.62
C ASP A 36 13.34 4.63 -14.84
N PRO A 37 14.06 3.48 -14.82
CA PRO A 37 15.30 3.38 -14.04
C PRO A 37 16.40 4.31 -14.58
N GLU A 38 16.34 4.69 -15.85
CA GLU A 38 17.29 5.59 -16.50
C GLU A 38 16.86 7.06 -16.43
N ARG A 39 15.73 7.38 -15.80
CA ARG A 39 15.20 8.75 -15.61
C ARG A 39 15.05 9.52 -16.93
N GLN A 40 14.63 8.86 -17.99
CA GLN A 40 14.48 9.42 -19.34
C GLN A 40 13.43 10.54 -19.41
N LEU A 41 12.45 10.54 -18.49
CA LEU A 41 11.39 11.55 -18.45
C LEU A 41 11.80 12.84 -17.72
N ASP A 42 12.89 12.86 -16.97
CA ASP A 42 13.30 14.03 -16.18
C ASP A 42 13.46 15.29 -17.02
N SER A 43 14.04 15.18 -18.20
CA SER A 43 14.24 16.34 -19.10
C SER A 43 12.93 16.95 -19.59
N ALA A 44 11.92 16.11 -19.85
CA ALA A 44 10.58 16.58 -20.24
C ALA A 44 9.85 17.21 -19.06
N LEU A 45 9.94 16.59 -17.87
CA LEU A 45 9.36 17.10 -16.63
C LEU A 45 9.99 18.43 -16.20
N ALA A 46 11.31 18.62 -16.40
CA ALA A 46 12.01 19.86 -16.09
C ALA A 46 11.54 21.08 -16.93
N THR A 47 10.74 20.88 -17.99
CA THR A 47 10.13 21.98 -18.75
C THR A 47 8.87 22.54 -18.09
N ALA A 48 8.46 22.01 -16.93
CA ALA A 48 7.25 22.43 -16.24
C ALA A 48 7.35 23.88 -15.73
N GLU A 49 6.28 24.63 -15.87
CA GLU A 49 6.12 25.99 -15.39
C GLU A 49 5.37 25.96 -14.05
N ALA A 50 5.94 26.58 -13.02
CA ALA A 50 5.36 26.63 -11.69
C ALA A 50 3.99 27.34 -11.69
N LEU A 51 3.00 26.75 -11.04
CA LEU A 51 1.65 27.31 -10.90
C LEU A 51 1.32 27.70 -9.44
N ALA A 52 1.64 26.82 -8.48
CA ALA A 52 1.32 27.03 -7.08
C ALA A 52 2.22 26.20 -6.17
N GLU A 53 2.38 26.66 -4.95
CA GLU A 53 3.08 25.94 -3.89
C GLU A 53 2.26 26.02 -2.60
N LEU A 54 2.32 24.96 -1.80
CA LEU A 54 1.69 24.91 -0.48
C LEU A 54 2.49 23.98 0.45
N SER A 55 2.41 24.26 1.75
CA SER A 55 2.92 23.34 2.78
C SER A 55 1.77 22.88 3.67
N THR A 56 1.72 21.61 3.96
CA THR A 56 0.73 21.04 4.88
C THR A 56 1.22 21.12 6.33
N PRO A 57 0.32 21.05 7.34
CA PRO A 57 0.71 21.16 8.75
C PRO A 57 1.70 20.09 9.23
N ASP A 58 1.76 18.94 8.56
CA ASP A 58 2.73 17.87 8.80
C ASP A 58 4.11 18.13 8.16
N GLY A 59 4.32 19.34 7.58
CA GLY A 59 5.58 19.76 7.04
C GLY A 59 5.87 19.29 5.60
N VAL A 60 4.89 18.70 4.92
CA VAL A 60 5.06 18.31 3.51
C VAL A 60 4.88 19.54 2.62
N HIS A 61 5.87 19.77 1.74
CA HIS A 61 5.83 20.82 0.73
C HIS A 61 5.32 20.25 -0.60
N HIS A 62 4.30 20.89 -1.17
CA HIS A 62 3.72 20.52 -2.45
C HIS A 62 3.92 21.65 -3.45
N ALA A 63 4.48 21.34 -4.61
CA ALA A 63 4.58 22.24 -5.75
C ALA A 63 3.73 21.71 -6.90
N LEU A 64 2.91 22.56 -7.49
CA LEU A 64 2.15 22.27 -8.69
C LEU A 64 2.76 23.03 -9.86
N ALA A 65 3.09 22.33 -10.93
CA ALA A 65 3.61 22.91 -12.15
C ALA A 65 2.93 22.29 -13.37
N LYS A 66 2.99 22.95 -14.50
CA LYS A 66 2.37 22.53 -15.76
C LYS A 66 3.41 22.31 -16.85
N VAL A 67 3.43 21.13 -17.45
CA VAL A 67 4.13 20.87 -18.71
C VAL A 67 3.17 21.21 -19.84
N SER A 68 3.53 22.20 -20.67
CA SER A 68 2.68 22.69 -21.76
C SER A 68 3.31 22.54 -23.15
N ARG A 69 4.61 22.25 -23.23
CA ARG A 69 5.32 22.05 -24.53
C ARG A 69 4.88 20.73 -25.17
N PRO A 70 4.36 20.74 -26.41
CA PRO A 70 3.82 19.53 -27.05
C PRO A 70 4.80 18.37 -27.13
N GLU A 71 6.08 18.67 -27.43
CA GLU A 71 7.13 17.66 -27.50
C GLU A 71 7.43 17.01 -26.12
N ALA A 72 7.40 17.80 -25.05
CA ALA A 72 7.58 17.29 -23.70
C ALA A 72 6.38 16.44 -23.24
N VAL A 73 5.16 16.91 -23.52
CA VAL A 73 3.93 16.15 -23.25
C VAL A 73 3.96 14.81 -23.99
N ARG A 74 4.32 14.80 -25.27
CA ARG A 74 4.44 13.58 -26.07
C ARG A 74 5.50 12.64 -25.51
N ALA A 75 6.67 13.14 -25.14
CA ALA A 75 7.74 12.33 -24.53
C ALA A 75 7.27 11.66 -23.24
N ILE A 76 6.51 12.37 -22.38
CA ILE A 76 5.95 11.81 -21.14
C ILE A 76 4.91 10.73 -21.47
N VAL A 77 3.97 11.00 -22.39
CA VAL A 77 2.93 10.05 -22.80
C VAL A 77 3.56 8.77 -23.36
N ASP A 78 4.49 8.90 -24.30
CA ASP A 78 5.17 7.76 -24.94
C ASP A 78 6.00 6.96 -23.93
N GLY A 79 6.67 7.65 -23.00
CA GLY A 79 7.48 7.01 -21.96
C GLY A 79 6.61 6.19 -21.01
N VAL A 80 5.51 6.78 -20.53
CA VAL A 80 4.58 6.09 -19.61
C VAL A 80 3.82 4.97 -20.32
N ALA A 81 3.43 5.16 -21.60
CA ALA A 81 2.68 4.15 -22.36
C ALA A 81 3.44 2.83 -22.52
N ARG A 82 4.77 2.87 -22.51
CA ARG A 82 5.61 1.66 -22.54
C ARG A 82 5.67 0.90 -21.21
N SER A 83 5.25 1.51 -20.12
CA SER A 83 5.29 0.92 -18.80
C SER A 83 4.00 0.18 -18.44
N THR A 84 4.12 -0.90 -17.69
CA THR A 84 3.03 -1.43 -16.89
C THR A 84 2.90 -0.56 -15.63
N LEU A 85 1.70 -0.03 -15.40
CA LEU A 85 1.42 0.80 -14.24
C LEU A 85 1.01 -0.05 -13.05
N LEU A 86 1.61 0.21 -11.88
CA LEU A 86 1.24 -0.41 -10.62
C LEU A 86 0.45 0.59 -9.78
N ILE A 87 -0.76 0.26 -9.36
CA ILE A 87 -1.54 1.13 -8.46
C ILE A 87 -0.85 1.13 -7.10
N ALA A 88 -0.32 2.27 -6.66
CA ALA A 88 0.30 2.46 -5.35
C ALA A 88 -0.74 2.81 -4.27
N ASP A 89 -1.72 3.65 -4.62
CA ASP A 89 -2.85 4.03 -3.77
C ASP A 89 -4.07 4.40 -4.61
N GLY A 90 -5.27 4.21 -4.04
CA GLY A 90 -6.51 4.56 -4.74
C GLY A 90 -7.13 3.44 -5.56
N HIS A 91 -6.90 2.17 -5.21
CA HIS A 91 -7.55 1.01 -5.85
C HIS A 91 -9.08 1.16 -5.93
N HIS A 92 -9.73 1.56 -4.82
CA HIS A 92 -11.17 1.81 -4.80
C HIS A 92 -11.57 2.94 -5.74
N ARG A 93 -10.77 4.03 -5.83
CA ARG A 93 -11.02 5.15 -6.75
C ARG A 93 -10.96 4.71 -8.21
N TYR A 94 -9.95 3.93 -8.56
CA TYR A 94 -9.77 3.42 -9.91
C TYR A 94 -10.92 2.49 -10.33
N GLU A 95 -11.26 1.48 -9.52
CA GLU A 95 -12.36 0.56 -9.83
C GLU A 95 -13.72 1.26 -9.88
N THR A 96 -13.95 2.25 -8.99
CA THR A 96 -15.18 3.05 -9.03
C THR A 96 -15.24 3.89 -10.29
N ALA A 97 -14.13 4.49 -10.74
CA ALA A 97 -14.08 5.25 -11.99
C ALA A 97 -14.41 4.37 -13.19
N LEU A 98 -13.90 3.13 -13.24
CA LEU A 98 -14.28 2.16 -14.28
C LEU A 98 -15.79 1.86 -14.27
N GLY A 99 -16.35 1.60 -13.08
CA GLY A 99 -17.79 1.36 -12.91
C GLY A 99 -18.63 2.56 -13.38
N TYR A 100 -18.25 3.77 -12.96
CA TYR A 100 -18.89 5.01 -13.38
C TYR A 100 -18.80 5.24 -14.90
N ALA A 101 -17.63 5.02 -15.50
CA ALA A 101 -17.45 5.13 -16.95
C ALA A 101 -18.38 4.18 -17.73
N HIS A 102 -18.55 2.95 -17.26
CA HIS A 102 -19.48 1.99 -17.84
C HIS A 102 -20.94 2.45 -17.70
N GLU A 103 -21.33 2.94 -16.52
CA GLU A 103 -22.69 3.46 -16.25
C GLU A 103 -23.01 4.63 -17.19
N ILE A 104 -22.15 5.62 -17.29
CA ILE A 104 -22.36 6.80 -18.15
C ILE A 104 -22.35 6.42 -19.63
N THR A 105 -21.45 5.52 -20.05
CA THR A 105 -21.40 5.05 -21.45
C THR A 105 -22.70 4.34 -21.83
N ALA A 106 -23.26 3.53 -20.95
CA ALA A 106 -24.53 2.85 -21.18
C ALA A 106 -25.71 3.82 -21.25
N ALA A 107 -25.70 4.85 -20.39
CA ALA A 107 -26.75 5.90 -20.34
C ALA A 107 -26.65 6.92 -21.48
N THR A 108 -25.47 7.06 -22.14
CA THR A 108 -25.21 8.08 -23.17
C THR A 108 -24.56 7.44 -24.39
N PRO A 109 -25.31 6.69 -25.22
CA PRO A 109 -24.76 5.98 -26.39
C PRO A 109 -24.05 6.88 -27.41
N SER A 110 -24.42 8.18 -27.45
CA SER A 110 -23.79 9.20 -28.31
C SER A 110 -22.52 9.83 -27.73
N ALA A 111 -22.11 9.42 -26.54
CA ALA A 111 -20.88 9.94 -25.93
C ALA A 111 -19.65 9.64 -26.77
N SER A 112 -18.75 10.62 -26.85
CA SER A 112 -17.46 10.44 -27.52
C SER A 112 -16.66 9.26 -26.95
N ARG A 113 -15.93 8.55 -27.83
CA ARG A 113 -14.93 7.57 -27.39
C ARG A 113 -13.82 8.20 -26.55
N LEU A 114 -13.60 9.50 -26.68
CA LEU A 114 -12.68 10.32 -25.88
C LEU A 114 -13.41 11.16 -24.82
N GLY A 115 -14.67 10.84 -24.49
CA GLY A 115 -15.43 11.57 -23.45
C GLY A 115 -14.71 11.53 -22.10
N GLU A 116 -14.70 12.66 -21.39
CA GLU A 116 -13.98 12.85 -20.12
C GLU A 116 -14.29 11.76 -19.09
N HIS A 117 -15.52 11.24 -19.06
CA HIS A 117 -15.94 10.17 -18.14
C HIS A 117 -15.19 8.85 -18.31
N ARG A 118 -14.46 8.67 -19.40
CA ARG A 118 -13.66 7.46 -19.69
C ARG A 118 -12.23 7.55 -19.20
N PHE A 119 -11.83 8.70 -18.70
CA PHE A 119 -10.48 8.96 -18.22
C PHE A 119 -10.46 9.11 -16.72
N PHE A 120 -9.38 8.63 -16.12
CA PHE A 120 -9.18 8.68 -14.68
C PHE A 120 -7.93 9.51 -14.38
N MET A 121 -8.09 10.57 -13.59
CA MET A 121 -6.98 11.41 -13.17
C MET A 121 -5.99 10.61 -12.34
N THR A 122 -4.72 10.63 -12.74
CA THR A 122 -3.69 9.80 -12.14
C THR A 122 -2.46 10.63 -11.77
N PHE A 123 -1.95 10.44 -10.58
CA PHE A 123 -0.64 10.88 -10.15
C PHE A 123 0.36 9.75 -10.44
N LEU A 124 1.32 10.03 -11.32
CA LEU A 124 2.31 9.06 -11.77
C LEU A 124 3.67 9.37 -11.13
N THR A 125 4.31 8.37 -10.57
CA THR A 125 5.65 8.48 -10.00
C THR A 125 6.54 7.36 -10.53
N ASN A 126 7.82 7.67 -10.76
CA ASN A 126 8.79 6.64 -11.09
C ASN A 126 8.99 5.68 -9.91
N GLY A 127 8.61 4.42 -10.09
CA GLY A 127 8.76 3.38 -9.06
C GLY A 127 10.21 2.95 -8.80
N ASP A 128 11.12 3.36 -9.66
CA ASP A 128 12.56 3.10 -9.52
C ASP A 128 13.30 4.30 -8.89
N ASP A 129 12.60 5.40 -8.54
CA ASP A 129 13.20 6.57 -7.88
C ASP A 129 13.53 6.24 -6.41
N PRO A 130 14.80 6.37 -5.98
CA PRO A 130 15.18 6.13 -4.58
C PRO A 130 14.53 7.10 -3.58
N ALA A 131 14.00 8.23 -4.03
CA ALA A 131 13.25 9.17 -3.20
C ALA A 131 11.82 8.72 -2.91
N LEU A 132 11.32 7.66 -3.58
CA LEU A 132 10.00 7.12 -3.31
C LEU A 132 9.94 6.48 -1.91
N VAL A 133 9.13 7.06 -1.03
CA VAL A 133 9.03 6.60 0.35
C VAL A 133 7.84 5.67 0.54
N VAL A 134 8.11 4.52 1.15
CA VAL A 134 7.08 3.59 1.64
C VAL A 134 7.29 3.41 3.13
N PHE A 135 6.29 3.74 3.92
CA PHE A 135 6.34 3.50 5.37
C PHE A 135 5.79 2.11 5.72
N PRO A 136 6.28 1.51 6.81
CA PRO A 136 5.70 0.31 7.34
C PRO A 136 4.30 0.58 7.89
N THR A 137 3.44 -0.43 7.83
CA THR A 137 2.20 -0.46 8.58
C THR A 137 2.31 -1.62 9.57
N HIS A 138 2.30 -1.30 10.85
CA HIS A 138 2.40 -2.30 11.92
C HIS A 138 1.04 -2.98 12.17
N ARG A 139 1.02 -4.05 12.94
CA ARG A 139 -0.22 -4.72 13.35
C ARG A 139 -0.30 -4.73 14.85
N HIS A 140 -1.36 -4.18 15.39
CA HIS A 140 -1.63 -4.15 16.81
C HIS A 140 -2.84 -5.04 17.07
N ALA A 141 -2.59 -6.24 17.60
CA ALA A 141 -3.66 -7.19 17.90
C ALA A 141 -4.26 -6.90 19.27
N HIS A 142 -5.58 -7.08 19.38
CA HIS A 142 -6.35 -6.77 20.58
C HIS A 142 -7.51 -7.75 20.77
N SER A 143 -8.04 -7.79 21.99
CA SER A 143 -9.20 -8.62 22.36
C SER A 143 -8.97 -10.12 22.09
N LEU A 144 -7.75 -10.58 22.35
CA LEU A 144 -7.36 -11.98 22.22
C LEU A 144 -7.71 -12.75 23.49
N SER A 145 -8.71 -13.61 23.42
CA SER A 145 -9.15 -14.39 24.59
C SER A 145 -8.09 -15.42 24.98
N GLY A 146 -7.70 -15.43 26.28
CA GLY A 146 -6.72 -16.37 26.80
C GLY A 146 -5.29 -16.18 26.31
N PHE A 147 -4.99 -15.05 25.65
CA PHE A 147 -3.67 -14.76 25.10
C PHE A 147 -2.60 -14.60 26.20
N THR A 148 -1.47 -15.24 26.00
CA THR A 148 -0.24 -14.93 26.72
C THR A 148 0.92 -14.75 25.75
N PHE A 149 1.77 -13.78 26.02
CA PHE A 149 2.94 -13.52 25.17
C PHE A 149 3.93 -14.70 25.16
N GLY A 150 4.01 -15.45 26.27
CA GLY A 150 4.84 -16.66 26.35
C GLY A 150 4.38 -17.78 25.42
N GLU A 151 3.06 -18.00 25.31
CA GLU A 151 2.51 -18.98 24.37
C GLU A 151 2.72 -18.57 22.91
N LEU A 152 2.55 -17.29 22.58
CA LEU A 152 2.88 -16.79 21.24
C LEU A 152 4.34 -17.11 20.90
N VAL A 153 5.28 -16.79 21.79
CA VAL A 153 6.73 -17.03 21.56
C VAL A 153 7.01 -18.52 21.42
N SER A 154 6.45 -19.36 22.30
CA SER A 154 6.62 -20.82 22.26
C SER A 154 6.09 -21.42 20.97
N GLN A 155 4.90 -21.05 20.51
CA GLN A 155 4.31 -21.55 19.27
C GLN A 155 5.02 -21.01 18.03
N ALA A 156 5.45 -19.75 18.04
CA ALA A 156 6.19 -19.12 16.94
C ALA A 156 7.53 -19.83 16.69
N ALA A 157 8.17 -20.41 17.72
CA ALA A 157 9.48 -21.09 17.61
C ALA A 157 9.47 -22.28 16.63
N ALA A 158 8.31 -22.86 16.33
CA ALA A 158 8.18 -23.90 15.31
C ALA A 158 8.48 -23.36 13.89
N THR A 159 8.17 -22.09 13.63
CA THR A 159 8.28 -21.46 12.31
C THR A 159 9.40 -20.42 12.25
N PHE A 160 9.75 -19.83 13.39
CA PHE A 160 10.69 -18.72 13.47
C PHE A 160 11.88 -19.02 14.36
N VAL A 161 13.02 -18.44 14.02
CA VAL A 161 14.10 -18.21 14.96
C VAL A 161 13.66 -17.08 15.88
N VAL A 162 13.69 -17.31 17.18
CA VAL A 162 13.27 -16.35 18.21
C VAL A 162 14.51 -15.75 18.87
N GLU A 163 14.63 -14.44 18.85
CA GLU A 163 15.70 -13.70 19.52
C GLU A 163 15.08 -12.70 20.50
N GLU A 164 15.42 -12.82 21.78
CA GLU A 164 14.96 -11.85 22.78
C GLU A 164 15.60 -10.48 22.54
N LEU A 165 14.79 -9.43 22.67
CA LEU A 165 15.24 -8.04 22.57
C LEU A 165 15.26 -7.42 23.97
N PRO A 166 16.03 -6.32 24.17
CA PRO A 166 16.10 -5.69 25.48
C PRO A 166 14.72 -5.30 26.00
N SER A 167 14.40 -5.70 27.25
CA SER A 167 13.11 -5.37 27.86
C SER A 167 12.97 -3.85 28.03
N GLY A 168 11.78 -3.32 27.73
CA GLY A 168 11.53 -1.89 27.78
C GLY A 168 12.19 -1.08 26.68
N ALA A 169 12.78 -1.73 25.65
CA ALA A 169 13.48 -1.05 24.57
C ALA A 169 12.60 -0.01 23.87
N ALA A 170 13.20 1.11 23.47
CA ALA A 170 12.55 2.13 22.66
C ALA A 170 12.22 1.60 21.24
N ALA A 171 11.29 2.24 20.57
CA ALA A 171 10.84 1.81 19.25
C ALA A 171 11.98 1.79 18.21
N GLU A 172 12.90 2.73 18.31
CA GLU A 172 14.09 2.86 17.46
C GLU A 172 14.97 1.62 17.55
N VAL A 173 15.20 1.11 18.76
CA VAL A 173 16.00 -0.10 19.00
C VAL A 173 15.33 -1.32 18.37
N LEU A 174 14.00 -1.45 18.56
CA LEU A 174 13.22 -2.57 18.03
C LEU A 174 13.16 -2.53 16.49
N THR A 175 12.94 -1.36 15.91
CA THR A 175 12.88 -1.22 14.43
C THR A 175 14.26 -1.36 13.80
N GLU A 176 15.34 -0.97 14.48
CA GLU A 176 16.70 -1.16 14.00
C GLU A 176 17.08 -2.66 13.99
N ALA A 177 16.75 -3.39 15.06
CA ALA A 177 16.93 -4.84 15.09
C ALA A 177 16.17 -5.54 13.95
N LEU A 178 14.93 -5.11 13.71
CA LEU A 178 14.10 -5.60 12.61
C LEU A 178 14.69 -5.30 11.24
N ARG A 179 15.21 -4.08 11.04
CA ARG A 179 15.87 -3.67 9.80
C ARG A 179 17.09 -4.53 9.48
N HIS A 180 17.92 -4.82 10.50
CA HIS A 180 19.09 -5.69 10.35
C HIS A 180 18.70 -7.15 10.05
N ALA A 181 17.58 -7.62 10.61
CA ALA A 181 17.12 -9.00 10.38
C ALA A 181 16.70 -9.25 8.93
N LYS A 182 16.33 -8.22 8.17
CA LYS A 182 15.88 -8.35 6.77
C LYS A 182 16.88 -9.06 5.87
N ALA A 183 18.17 -8.91 6.12
CA ALA A 183 19.23 -9.62 5.38
C ALA A 183 19.21 -11.15 5.59
N ARG A 184 18.58 -11.62 6.68
CA ARG A 184 18.47 -13.05 7.05
C ARG A 184 17.18 -13.69 6.53
N GLY A 185 16.21 -12.88 6.13
CA GLY A 185 14.91 -13.32 5.62
C GLY A 185 13.74 -12.49 6.17
N PRO A 186 12.51 -12.93 5.92
CA PRO A 186 11.33 -12.29 6.45
C PRO A 186 11.35 -12.25 7.98
N ALA A 187 11.07 -11.07 8.54
CA ALA A 187 11.17 -10.85 9.99
C ALA A 187 10.07 -9.92 10.52
N VAL A 188 9.74 -10.10 11.79
CA VAL A 188 8.75 -9.32 12.53
C VAL A 188 9.25 -9.16 13.96
N VAL A 189 9.07 -7.99 14.58
CA VAL A 189 9.21 -7.86 16.03
C VAL A 189 7.84 -7.98 16.67
N ALA A 190 7.70 -8.86 17.65
CA ALA A 190 6.53 -8.93 18.54
C ALA A 190 6.87 -8.26 19.88
N ALA A 191 6.03 -7.33 20.32
CA ALA A 191 6.18 -6.62 21.59
C ALA A 191 4.94 -6.80 22.47
N ALA A 192 5.17 -6.97 23.77
CA ALA A 192 4.14 -7.13 24.80
C ALA A 192 3.94 -5.84 25.62
N PRO A 193 2.77 -5.68 26.30
CA PRO A 193 2.50 -4.52 27.16
C PRO A 193 3.48 -4.37 28.32
N ASP A 194 4.00 -5.49 28.84
CA ASP A 194 4.95 -5.55 29.97
C ASP A 194 6.40 -5.16 29.59
N GLY A 195 6.63 -4.79 28.35
CA GLY A 195 7.94 -4.37 27.84
C GLY A 195 8.79 -5.48 27.25
N ARG A 196 8.38 -6.74 27.33
CA ARG A 196 9.07 -7.84 26.61
C ARG A 196 8.91 -7.64 25.11
N ALA A 197 9.95 -8.01 24.36
CA ALA A 197 9.91 -8.01 22.91
C ALA A 197 10.82 -9.11 22.36
N VAL A 198 10.42 -9.68 21.23
CA VAL A 198 11.21 -10.69 20.51
C VAL A 198 11.27 -10.35 19.02
N LEU A 199 12.41 -10.61 18.42
CA LEU A 199 12.58 -10.64 16.97
C LEU A 199 12.29 -12.07 16.48
N LEU A 200 11.39 -12.18 15.53
CA LEU A 200 10.95 -13.41 14.90
C LEU A 200 11.44 -13.39 13.45
N THR A 201 12.46 -14.20 13.12
CA THR A 201 12.97 -14.35 11.75
C THR A 201 12.52 -15.69 11.19
N LEU A 202 11.93 -15.71 10.01
CA LEU A 202 11.49 -16.96 9.37
C LEU A 202 12.68 -17.92 9.24
N ARG A 203 12.49 -19.16 9.69
CA ARG A 203 13.53 -20.21 9.59
C ARG A 203 13.78 -20.56 8.14
N GLY A 204 15.06 -20.67 7.77
CA GLY A 204 15.48 -21.02 6.41
C GLY A 204 15.29 -22.48 6.02
N ASP A 205 15.13 -23.36 7.02
CA ASP A 205 14.99 -24.82 6.86
C ASP A 205 13.53 -25.30 6.74
N ILE A 206 12.54 -24.37 6.73
CA ILE A 206 11.11 -24.72 6.64
C ILE A 206 10.68 -24.87 5.18
N ASP A 207 10.00 -25.97 4.89
CA ASP A 207 9.24 -26.10 3.64
C ASP A 207 7.94 -25.28 3.71
N LEU A 208 7.97 -24.10 3.13
CA LEU A 208 6.80 -23.22 3.04
C LEU A 208 5.64 -23.82 2.21
N GLY A 209 5.95 -24.77 1.34
CA GLY A 209 4.96 -25.51 0.55
C GLY A 209 4.15 -26.52 1.37
N ALA A 210 4.73 -27.02 2.47
CA ALA A 210 4.08 -27.93 3.40
C ALA A 210 3.56 -27.23 4.68
N HIS A 211 3.88 -25.94 4.90
CA HIS A 211 3.47 -25.23 6.10
C HIS A 211 1.94 -25.07 6.19
N PRO A 212 1.29 -25.33 7.35
CA PRO A 212 -0.17 -25.39 7.48
C PRO A 212 -0.94 -24.18 6.95
N THR A 213 -0.40 -22.99 7.08
CA THR A 213 -1.05 -21.74 6.69
C THR A 213 -0.35 -21.06 5.52
N LEU A 214 1.00 -20.99 5.50
CA LEU A 214 1.77 -20.36 4.43
C LEU A 214 1.65 -21.09 3.09
N SER A 215 1.45 -22.40 3.06
CA SER A 215 1.25 -23.17 1.82
C SER A 215 0.04 -22.70 1.01
N ARG A 216 -0.95 -22.13 1.69
CA ARG A 216 -2.17 -21.56 1.05
C ARG A 216 -1.93 -20.22 0.37
N GLN A 217 -0.81 -19.57 0.66
CA GLN A 217 -0.41 -18.34 -0.02
C GLN A 217 0.25 -18.64 -1.37
N PRO A 218 0.08 -17.80 -2.39
CA PRO A 218 0.83 -17.89 -3.63
C PRO A 218 2.34 -17.96 -3.35
N PRO A 219 3.11 -18.75 -4.12
CA PRO A 219 4.55 -18.92 -3.88
C PRO A 219 5.33 -17.60 -3.78
N VAL A 220 5.00 -16.62 -4.61
CA VAL A 220 5.60 -15.27 -4.61
C VAL A 220 5.37 -14.50 -3.31
N LEU A 221 4.27 -14.76 -2.60
CA LEU A 221 3.94 -14.11 -1.33
C LEU A 221 4.59 -14.78 -0.11
N ARG A 222 4.85 -16.08 -0.16
CA ARG A 222 5.27 -16.88 1.02
C ARG A 222 6.52 -16.35 1.73
N LYS A 223 7.39 -15.61 1.00
CA LYS A 223 8.65 -15.05 1.51
C LYS A 223 8.56 -13.52 1.75
N THR A 224 7.39 -12.97 1.88
CA THR A 224 7.22 -11.56 2.25
C THR A 224 6.93 -11.43 3.73
N ASP A 225 7.48 -10.40 4.39
CA ASP A 225 7.23 -10.11 5.82
C ASP A 225 5.73 -10.10 6.13
N VAL A 226 4.94 -9.52 5.22
CA VAL A 226 3.49 -9.38 5.38
C VAL A 226 2.78 -10.74 5.36
N ALA A 227 3.11 -11.62 4.41
CA ALA A 227 2.47 -12.93 4.34
C ALA A 227 2.89 -13.82 5.54
N VAL A 228 4.16 -13.73 5.94
CA VAL A 228 4.68 -14.46 7.09
C VAL A 228 4.00 -14.01 8.38
N LEU A 229 3.78 -12.70 8.56
CA LEU A 229 2.98 -12.21 9.67
C LEU A 229 1.52 -12.68 9.59
N HIS A 230 0.84 -12.42 8.46
CA HIS A 230 -0.60 -12.65 8.33
C HIS A 230 -0.98 -14.13 8.38
N ALA A 231 -0.27 -14.99 7.64
CA ALA A 231 -0.54 -16.41 7.59
C ALA A 231 0.22 -17.20 8.67
N GLY A 232 1.48 -16.85 8.94
CA GLY A 232 2.30 -17.57 9.91
C GLY A 232 1.92 -17.26 11.36
N LEU A 233 1.85 -15.98 11.72
CA LEU A 233 1.62 -15.56 13.11
C LEU A 233 0.14 -15.28 13.41
N LEU A 234 -0.51 -14.37 12.66
CA LEU A 234 -1.88 -13.99 12.98
C LEU A 234 -2.86 -15.16 12.82
N GLU A 235 -2.76 -15.88 11.71
CA GLU A 235 -3.64 -17.04 11.49
C GLU A 235 -3.11 -18.29 12.18
N GLY A 236 -1.83 -18.63 11.96
CA GLY A 236 -1.26 -19.90 12.41
C GLY A 236 -1.05 -20.01 13.92
N VAL A 237 -0.67 -18.91 14.58
CA VAL A 237 -0.38 -18.89 16.01
C VAL A 237 -1.53 -18.28 16.82
N LEU A 238 -2.07 -17.12 16.39
CA LEU A 238 -3.10 -16.41 17.13
C LEU A 238 -4.53 -16.80 16.75
N GLY A 239 -4.73 -17.63 15.71
CA GLY A 239 -6.07 -18.03 15.26
C GLY A 239 -6.91 -16.90 14.65
N ILE A 240 -6.32 -15.74 14.34
CA ILE A 240 -7.01 -14.62 13.69
C ILE A 240 -7.19 -14.98 12.22
N THR A 241 -8.34 -15.51 11.87
CA THR A 241 -8.64 -16.01 10.53
C THR A 241 -8.53 -14.92 9.45
N PRO A 242 -8.32 -15.28 8.16
CA PRO A 242 -8.33 -14.30 7.06
C PRO A 242 -9.61 -13.46 7.02
N ALA A 243 -10.77 -14.02 7.38
CA ALA A 243 -12.03 -13.30 7.46
C ALA A 243 -12.02 -12.24 8.58
N ALA A 244 -11.52 -12.58 9.77
CA ALA A 244 -11.36 -11.65 10.89
C ALA A 244 -10.35 -10.53 10.57
N GLN A 245 -9.25 -10.88 9.89
CA GLN A 245 -8.26 -9.92 9.41
C GLN A 245 -8.89 -8.92 8.42
N ALA A 246 -9.67 -9.40 7.46
CA ALA A 246 -10.38 -8.56 6.49
C ALA A 246 -11.44 -7.67 7.15
N ALA A 247 -12.17 -8.19 8.12
CA ALA A 247 -13.15 -7.45 8.92
C ALA A 247 -12.50 -6.52 9.96
N LYS A 248 -11.18 -6.66 10.21
CA LYS A 248 -10.41 -5.90 11.23
C LYS A 248 -10.95 -6.08 12.65
N THR A 249 -11.48 -7.25 12.97
CA THR A 249 -12.15 -7.52 14.23
C THR A 249 -11.18 -7.45 15.43
N ASN A 250 -9.92 -7.90 15.21
CA ASN A 250 -8.91 -8.01 16.25
C ASN A 250 -7.61 -7.24 15.91
N LEU A 251 -7.64 -6.35 14.89
CA LEU A 251 -6.44 -5.70 14.38
C LEU A 251 -6.63 -4.21 14.17
N TRP A 252 -5.73 -3.42 14.72
CA TRP A 252 -5.45 -2.05 14.31
C TRP A 252 -4.19 -2.02 13.46
N TYR A 253 -4.04 -0.96 12.66
CA TYR A 253 -2.98 -0.80 11.67
C TYR A 253 -2.23 0.53 11.88
N PRO A 254 -1.45 0.66 12.96
CA PRO A 254 -0.68 1.88 13.23
C PRO A 254 0.50 2.00 12.26
N GLN A 255 0.88 3.25 11.97
CA GLN A 255 2.00 3.57 11.09
C GLN A 255 3.25 3.99 11.88
N GLY A 256 3.07 4.68 12.99
CA GLY A 256 4.18 5.13 13.84
C GLY A 256 4.54 4.11 14.91
N ALA A 257 5.73 3.49 14.84
CA ALA A 257 6.18 2.49 15.80
C ALA A 257 6.21 3.00 17.24
N ALA A 258 6.73 4.21 17.47
CA ALA A 258 6.84 4.81 18.81
C ALA A 258 5.47 5.07 19.43
N ALA A 259 4.54 5.64 18.68
CA ALA A 259 3.17 5.88 19.15
C ALA A 259 2.44 4.57 19.45
N ALA A 260 2.55 3.59 18.54
CA ALA A 260 1.93 2.26 18.72
C ALA A 260 2.49 1.52 19.95
N LEU A 261 3.80 1.57 20.15
CA LEU A 261 4.46 0.98 21.32
C LEU A 261 4.03 1.69 22.64
N GLY A 262 3.89 3.01 22.60
CA GLY A 262 3.36 3.78 23.72
C GLY A 262 1.91 3.39 24.07
N GLU A 263 1.06 3.22 23.08
CA GLU A 263 -0.33 2.76 23.27
C GLU A 263 -0.39 1.34 23.85
N LEU A 264 0.43 0.41 23.33
CA LEU A 264 0.54 -0.95 23.86
C LEU A 264 0.92 -0.95 25.34
N ARG A 265 1.97 -0.19 25.72
CA ARG A 265 2.43 -0.07 27.11
C ARG A 265 1.42 0.61 28.04
N ALA A 266 0.55 1.43 27.48
CA ALA A 266 -0.60 2.01 28.19
C ALA A 266 -1.79 1.05 28.33
N GLY A 267 -1.62 -0.23 27.95
CA GLY A 267 -2.65 -1.27 28.07
C GLY A 267 -3.67 -1.29 26.93
N LYS A 268 -3.39 -0.63 25.80
CA LYS A 268 -4.22 -0.76 24.61
C LYS A 268 -3.72 -1.93 23.76
N GLY A 269 -4.53 -2.99 23.68
CA GLY A 269 -4.23 -4.20 22.93
C GLY A 269 -3.34 -5.21 23.67
N ASP A 270 -3.09 -6.33 23.02
CA ASP A 270 -2.46 -7.51 23.63
C ASP A 270 -1.02 -7.72 23.11
N VAL A 271 -0.79 -7.45 21.82
CA VAL A 271 0.54 -7.59 21.20
C VAL A 271 0.67 -6.65 19.99
N LEU A 272 1.83 -6.03 19.87
CA LEU A 272 2.20 -5.20 18.72
C LEU A 272 3.24 -5.93 17.87
N PHE A 273 2.94 -6.07 16.57
CA PHE A 273 3.88 -6.56 15.58
C PHE A 273 4.45 -5.38 14.78
N LEU A 274 5.75 -5.11 14.97
CA LEU A 274 6.47 -4.14 14.16
C LEU A 274 6.94 -4.79 12.86
N MET A 275 6.76 -4.07 11.76
CA MET A 275 7.06 -4.53 10.41
C MET A 275 8.11 -3.63 9.75
N ASN A 276 8.92 -4.20 8.85
CA ASN A 276 9.62 -3.41 7.84
C ASN A 276 8.65 -2.82 6.82
N ALA A 277 9.05 -1.75 6.17
CA ALA A 277 8.36 -1.29 4.96
C ALA A 277 8.46 -2.37 3.86
N THR A 278 7.34 -2.63 3.19
CA THR A 278 7.33 -3.56 2.06
C THR A 278 8.09 -2.94 0.88
N PRO A 279 9.10 -3.61 0.32
CA PRO A 279 9.80 -3.13 -0.86
C PRO A 279 8.86 -2.98 -2.06
N VAL A 280 9.03 -1.93 -2.85
CA VAL A 280 8.26 -1.74 -4.09
C VAL A 280 8.50 -2.89 -5.07
N ALA A 281 9.69 -3.48 -5.07
CA ALA A 281 10.02 -4.64 -5.88
C ALA A 281 9.14 -5.85 -5.54
N ASP A 282 8.94 -6.14 -4.24
CA ASP A 282 8.08 -7.25 -3.79
C ASP A 282 6.62 -7.02 -4.20
N VAL A 283 6.13 -5.77 -4.06
CA VAL A 283 4.77 -5.39 -4.46
C VAL A 283 4.57 -5.61 -5.96
N ARG A 284 5.56 -5.21 -6.75
CA ARG A 284 5.55 -5.37 -8.20
C ARG A 284 5.56 -6.83 -8.61
N GLU A 285 6.47 -7.62 -8.05
CA GLU A 285 6.59 -9.05 -8.35
C GLU A 285 5.27 -9.79 -8.08
N VAL A 286 4.63 -9.50 -6.96
CA VAL A 286 3.32 -10.07 -6.61
C VAL A 286 2.23 -9.66 -7.62
N ALA A 287 2.19 -8.39 -8.01
CA ALA A 287 1.19 -7.88 -8.94
C ALA A 287 1.41 -8.40 -10.37
N GLU A 288 2.66 -8.50 -10.83
CA GLU A 288 3.02 -9.06 -12.14
C GLU A 288 2.72 -10.56 -12.23
N ALA A 289 2.81 -11.28 -11.10
CA ALA A 289 2.38 -12.67 -11.00
C ALA A 289 0.84 -12.84 -10.96
N GLY A 290 0.06 -11.76 -11.09
CA GLY A 290 -1.41 -11.77 -11.08
C GLY A 290 -2.02 -11.95 -9.69
N HIS A 291 -1.25 -11.68 -8.64
CA HIS A 291 -1.69 -11.81 -7.26
C HIS A 291 -1.81 -10.45 -6.57
N VAL A 292 -2.42 -10.44 -5.40
CA VAL A 292 -2.56 -9.25 -4.56
C VAL A 292 -2.03 -9.53 -3.16
N MET A 293 -1.51 -8.50 -2.53
CA MET A 293 -1.02 -8.54 -1.17
C MET A 293 -2.18 -8.48 -0.14
N PRO A 294 -1.95 -8.90 1.11
CA PRO A 294 -2.85 -8.62 2.22
C PRO A 294 -3.14 -7.10 2.33
N GLN A 295 -4.29 -6.76 2.93
CA GLN A 295 -4.64 -5.36 3.14
C GLN A 295 -3.60 -4.63 3.99
N LYS A 296 -3.39 -3.34 3.68
CA LYS A 296 -2.44 -2.50 4.43
C LYS A 296 -1.00 -2.98 4.36
N SER A 297 -0.61 -3.61 3.25
CA SER A 297 0.78 -4.04 3.01
C SER A 297 1.73 -2.89 2.71
N THR A 298 1.21 -1.78 2.19
CA THR A 298 2.00 -0.61 1.81
C THR A 298 1.39 0.68 2.34
N PHE A 299 2.24 1.66 2.60
CA PHE A 299 1.84 3.03 2.87
C PHE A 299 2.78 3.98 2.13
N PHE A 300 2.41 4.30 0.88
CA PHE A 300 3.13 5.28 0.08
C PHE A 300 2.95 6.69 0.63
N TYR A 301 4.06 7.43 0.72
CA TYR A 301 4.09 8.76 1.31
C TYR A 301 4.92 9.73 0.44
N PRO A 302 4.54 11.02 0.37
CA PRO A 302 3.34 11.64 0.96
C PRO A 302 2.05 11.19 0.24
N LYS A 303 0.90 11.36 0.91
CA LYS A 303 -0.40 11.16 0.26
C LYS A 303 -0.67 12.32 -0.69
N VAL A 304 -1.17 11.99 -1.87
CA VAL A 304 -1.49 13.01 -2.88
C VAL A 304 -2.69 13.83 -2.40
N PRO A 305 -2.58 15.16 -2.29
CA PRO A 305 -3.66 16.02 -1.85
C PRO A 305 -4.89 15.94 -2.76
N THR A 306 -6.06 16.01 -2.16
CA THR A 306 -7.33 16.12 -2.88
C THR A 306 -7.56 17.59 -3.27
N GLY A 307 -8.03 17.85 -4.50
CA GLY A 307 -8.45 19.19 -4.96
C GLY A 307 -7.34 20.06 -5.54
N LEU A 308 -6.07 19.62 -5.57
CA LEU A 308 -5.01 20.34 -6.29
C LEU A 308 -5.27 20.37 -7.81
N ALA A 309 -5.81 19.29 -8.34
CA ALA A 309 -6.30 19.17 -9.69
C ALA A 309 -7.66 18.46 -9.64
N ILE A 310 -8.55 18.85 -10.53
CA ILE A 310 -9.90 18.27 -10.67
C ILE A 310 -10.09 17.92 -12.15
N HIS A 311 -10.50 16.67 -12.41
CA HIS A 311 -10.88 16.23 -13.74
C HIS A 311 -12.39 16.07 -13.81
N THR A 312 -13.05 16.83 -14.70
CA THR A 312 -14.48 16.70 -14.99
C THR A 312 -14.76 15.39 -15.72
N LEU A 313 -15.96 14.86 -15.57
CA LEU A 313 -16.36 13.57 -16.15
C LEU A 313 -17.55 13.76 -17.11
N ASP A 314 -17.54 14.86 -17.86
CA ASP A 314 -18.59 15.20 -18.80
C ASP A 314 -18.51 14.31 -20.07
N PRO A 315 -19.56 13.52 -20.37
CA PRO A 315 -19.56 12.64 -21.54
C PRO A 315 -19.60 13.40 -22.88
N SER A 316 -20.03 14.68 -22.87
CA SER A 316 -20.11 15.53 -24.07
C SER A 316 -18.78 16.21 -24.40
N ARG A 317 -17.85 16.29 -23.45
CA ARG A 317 -16.53 16.89 -23.62
C ARG A 317 -15.51 15.81 -23.89
N ALA A 318 -14.71 15.99 -24.94
CA ALA A 318 -13.62 15.08 -25.26
C ALA A 318 -12.31 15.54 -24.60
N VAL A 319 -11.58 14.62 -24.01
CA VAL A 319 -10.16 14.83 -23.67
C VAL A 319 -9.40 15.00 -24.98
N PRO A 320 -8.45 15.95 -25.08
CA PRO A 320 -7.58 16.05 -26.25
C PRO A 320 -6.91 14.69 -26.48
N GLY A 321 -7.29 14.03 -27.57
CA GLY A 321 -6.71 12.77 -27.99
C GLY A 321 -5.60 13.03 -28.99
N GLU A 322 -4.89 11.98 -29.37
CA GLU A 322 -4.07 12.05 -30.56
C GLU A 322 -4.93 12.39 -31.77
N PRO A 323 -4.43 13.22 -32.64
CA PRO A 323 -5.09 13.54 -33.92
C PRO A 323 -5.20 12.29 -34.79
#